data_7ab1c7e853f93483a1575f8b3f2fe61e
#
_entry.id   7ab1c7e853f93483a1575f8b3f2fe61e
#
_cell.length_a   1.000
_cell.length_b   1.000
_cell.length_c   1.000
_cell.angle_alpha   90.00
_cell.angle_beta   90.00
_cell.angle_gamma   90.00
#
_symmetry.space_group_name_H-M   'P 1'
#
loop_
_entity.id
_entity.type
_entity.pdbx_description
1 polymer ?
#
loop_
_entity_poly.entity_id
_entity_poly.type
_entity_poly.pdbx_seq_one_letter_code
_entity_poly.pdbx_strand_id
1 'polypeptide(L)' 'LHMGLHIAIEEQLAIDQPPGIRLHYARLCRQCGDEHTAQHRMMECLAEMLWRAGRDGVQPDAQVYLDCLGRPGNTPHT' A
#
# COMPACT_ATOMS: atom_id res chain seq x y z
N LEU A 1 -4.43 1.19 -15.41
CA LEU A 1 -4.36 0.59 -14.08
C LEU A 1 -3.47 1.38 -13.13
N HIS A 2 -2.29 1.77 -13.60
CA HIS A 2 -1.34 2.53 -12.78
C HIS A 2 -1.96 3.84 -12.27
N MET A 3 -2.60 4.59 -13.15
CA MET A 3 -3.27 5.83 -12.75
C MET A 3 -4.40 5.58 -11.77
N GLY A 4 -5.15 4.50 -11.97
CA GLY A 4 -6.23 4.15 -11.05
C GLY A 4 -5.72 3.86 -9.65
N LEU A 5 -4.54 3.23 -9.54
CA LEU A 5 -3.94 2.95 -8.25
C LEU A 5 -3.47 4.23 -7.56
N HIS A 6 -2.93 5.19 -8.32
CA HIS A 6 -2.54 6.48 -7.75
C HIS A 6 -3.77 7.20 -7.16
N ILE A 7 -4.86 7.23 -7.90
CA ILE A 7 -6.09 7.87 -7.43
C ILE A 7 -6.61 7.19 -6.18
N ALA A 8 -6.59 5.86 -6.15
CA ALA A 8 -7.06 5.10 -5.00
C ALA A 8 -6.23 5.45 -3.76
N ILE A 9 -4.91 5.55 -3.92
CA ILE A 9 -4.03 5.87 -2.79
C ILE A 9 -4.30 7.28 -2.28
N GLU A 10 -4.49 8.24 -3.19
CA GLU A 10 -4.79 9.60 -2.78
C GLU A 10 -6.09 9.68 -1.99
N GLU A 11 -7.11 8.94 -2.43
CA GLU A 11 -8.37 8.89 -1.70
C GLU A 11 -8.19 8.26 -0.33
N GLN A 12 -7.43 7.17 -0.25
CA GLN A 12 -7.14 6.52 1.03
C GLN A 12 -6.49 7.49 2.01
N LEU A 13 -5.52 8.25 1.53
CA LEU A 13 -4.82 9.20 2.39
C LEU A 13 -5.74 10.35 2.81
N ALA A 14 -6.63 10.78 1.93
CA ALA A 14 -7.54 11.87 2.23
C ALA A 14 -8.51 11.52 3.37
N ILE A 15 -8.98 10.28 3.42
CA ILE A 15 -9.97 9.87 4.41
C ILE A 15 -9.41 8.91 5.46
N ASP A 16 -8.14 8.63 5.41
CA ASP A 16 -7.45 7.71 6.33
C ASP A 16 -8.13 6.34 6.35
N GLN A 17 -8.35 5.78 5.15
CA GLN A 17 -8.93 4.45 5.00
C GLN A 17 -7.99 3.59 4.18
N PRO A 18 -7.63 2.41 4.66
CA PRO A 18 -7.99 1.81 5.96
C PRO A 18 -7.39 2.59 7.12
N PRO A 19 -7.97 2.48 8.32
CA PRO A 19 -7.50 3.27 9.47
C PRO A 19 -6.01 3.09 9.71
N GLY A 20 -5.31 4.21 9.88
CA GLY A 20 -3.87 4.20 10.10
C GLY A 20 -3.04 4.30 8.84
N ILE A 21 -3.67 4.40 7.66
CA ILE A 21 -2.92 4.45 6.40
C ILE A 21 -2.01 5.69 6.34
N ARG A 22 -2.44 6.80 6.94
CA ARG A 22 -1.62 8.01 6.96
C ARG A 22 -0.32 7.82 7.75
N LEU A 23 -0.38 7.09 8.85
CA LEU A 23 0.81 6.79 9.64
C LEU A 23 1.76 5.89 8.87
N HIS A 24 1.22 4.89 8.17
CA HIS A 24 2.04 4.02 7.31
C HIS A 24 2.71 4.83 6.22
N TYR A 25 1.97 5.74 5.60
CA TYR A 25 2.51 6.58 4.54
C TYR A 25 3.64 7.46 5.04
N ALA A 26 3.44 8.11 6.20
CA ALA A 26 4.47 8.97 6.79
C ALA A 26 5.75 8.18 7.07
N ARG A 27 5.60 6.98 7.60
CA ARG A 27 6.75 6.12 7.87
C ARG A 27 7.46 5.72 6.57
N LEU A 28 6.70 5.37 5.54
CA LEU A 28 7.27 5.01 4.26
C LEU A 28 8.02 6.17 3.62
N CYS A 29 7.49 7.37 3.72
CA CYS A 29 8.18 8.54 3.20
C CYS A 29 9.54 8.73 3.87
N ARG A 30 9.61 8.50 5.17
CA ARG A 30 10.87 8.59 5.88
C ARG A 30 11.84 7.48 5.48
N GLN A 31 11.33 6.25 5.31
CA GLN A 31 12.15 5.10 4.94
C GLN A 31 12.65 5.20 3.51
N CYS A 32 11.79 5.64 2.60
CA CYS A 32 12.12 5.68 1.18
C CYS A 32 12.83 6.96 0.77
N GLY A 33 12.71 7.99 1.57
CA GLY A 33 13.38 9.25 1.29
C GLY A 33 12.60 10.20 0.40
N ASP A 34 11.49 9.78 -0.18
CA ASP A 34 10.66 10.66 -0.98
C ASP A 34 9.25 10.10 -1.13
N GLU A 35 8.31 10.98 -1.47
CA GLU A 35 6.90 10.64 -1.55
C GLU A 35 6.59 9.71 -2.72
N HIS A 36 7.29 9.92 -3.83
CA HIS A 36 7.02 9.14 -5.04
C HIS A 36 7.34 7.66 -4.83
N THR A 37 8.49 7.38 -4.23
CA THR A 37 8.87 6.00 -3.92
C THR A 37 7.93 5.39 -2.90
N ALA A 38 7.51 6.17 -1.90
CA ALA A 38 6.56 5.70 -0.90
C ALA A 38 5.23 5.32 -1.54
N GLN A 39 4.73 6.15 -2.45
CA GLN A 39 3.48 5.85 -3.14
C GLN A 39 3.59 4.62 -4.01
N HIS A 40 4.73 4.42 -4.68
CA HIS A 40 4.94 3.20 -5.46
C HIS A 40 4.93 1.97 -4.58
N ARG A 41 5.52 2.06 -3.38
CA ARG A 41 5.47 0.96 -2.42
C ARG A 41 4.04 0.65 -2.03
N MET A 42 3.24 1.68 -1.77
CA MET A 42 1.84 1.50 -1.44
C MET A 42 1.08 0.85 -2.59
N MET A 43 1.38 1.26 -3.83
CA MET A 43 0.74 0.66 -5.00
C MET A 43 1.04 -0.83 -5.12
N GLU A 44 2.28 -1.22 -4.84
CA GLU A 44 2.67 -2.63 -4.85
C GLU A 44 1.88 -3.43 -3.84
N CYS A 45 1.76 -2.90 -2.63
CA CYS A 45 1.02 -3.59 -1.57
C CYS A 45 -0.47 -3.65 -1.88
N LEU A 46 -1.02 -2.59 -2.44
CA LEU A 46 -2.43 -2.56 -2.84
C LEU A 46 -2.69 -3.59 -3.94
N ALA A 47 -1.81 -3.65 -4.92
CA ALA A 47 -1.94 -4.62 -6.00
C ALA A 47 -1.87 -6.05 -5.48
N GLU A 48 -0.99 -6.31 -4.51
CA GLU A 48 -0.91 -7.64 -3.91
C GLU A 48 -2.21 -8.03 -3.20
N MET A 49 -2.79 -7.08 -2.46
CA MET A 49 -4.06 -7.32 -1.79
C MET A 49 -5.16 -7.69 -2.80
N LEU A 50 -5.26 -6.92 -3.87
CA LEU A 50 -6.26 -7.16 -4.91
C LEU A 50 -6.02 -8.48 -5.63
N TRP A 51 -4.76 -8.80 -5.90
CA TRP A 51 -4.41 -10.05 -6.57
C TRP A 51 -4.80 -11.26 -5.73
N ARG A 52 -4.50 -11.21 -4.43
CA ARG A 52 -4.85 -12.31 -3.52
C ARG A 52 -6.36 -12.50 -3.44
N ALA A 53 -7.10 -11.39 -3.37
CA ALA A 53 -8.57 -11.46 -3.33
C ALA A 53 -9.12 -12.12 -4.58
N GLY A 54 -8.59 -11.74 -5.74
CA GLY A 54 -9.03 -12.34 -7.01
C GLY A 54 -8.68 -13.82 -7.11
N ARG A 55 -7.47 -14.18 -6.67
CA ARG A 55 -7.03 -15.58 -6.70
C ARG A 55 -7.91 -16.45 -5.81
N ASP A 56 -8.24 -15.97 -4.62
CA ASP A 56 -8.97 -16.74 -3.63
C ASP A 56 -10.49 -16.61 -3.77
N GLY A 57 -10.96 -15.70 -4.63
CA GLY A 57 -12.38 -15.48 -4.83
C GLY A 57 -13.07 -14.87 -3.63
N VAL A 58 -12.37 -14.01 -2.89
CA VAL A 58 -12.90 -13.39 -1.67
C VAL A 58 -12.77 -11.88 -1.76
N GLN A 59 -13.38 -11.18 -0.79
CA GLN A 59 -13.27 -9.73 -0.71
C GLN A 59 -11.83 -9.33 -0.39
N PRO A 60 -11.36 -8.20 -0.91
CA PRO A 60 -10.05 -7.70 -0.54
C PRO A 60 -9.95 -7.47 0.96
N ASP A 61 -8.82 -7.89 1.53
CA ASP A 61 -8.60 -7.82 2.97
C ASP A 61 -7.61 -6.70 3.28
N ALA A 62 -8.08 -5.65 3.94
CA ALA A 62 -7.24 -4.52 4.28
C ALA A 62 -6.05 -4.92 5.14
N GLN A 63 -6.18 -6.00 5.93
CA GLN A 63 -5.08 -6.46 6.76
C GLN A 63 -3.89 -6.91 5.91
N VAL A 64 -4.15 -7.54 4.77
CA VAL A 64 -3.09 -7.94 3.83
C VAL A 64 -2.31 -6.71 3.38
N TYR A 65 -3.03 -5.64 3.05
CA TYR A 65 -2.43 -4.39 2.62
C TYR A 65 -1.58 -3.77 3.73
N LEU A 66 -2.16 -3.64 4.93
CA LEU A 66 -1.45 -3.03 6.06
C LEU A 66 -0.24 -3.86 6.48
N ASP A 67 -0.36 -5.19 6.47
CA ASP A 67 0.77 -6.07 6.78
C ASP A 67 1.90 -5.88 5.77
N CYS A 68 1.55 -5.76 4.50
CA CYS A 68 2.54 -5.52 3.45
C CYS A 68 3.29 -4.21 3.70
N LEU A 69 2.55 -3.15 4.03
CA LEU A 69 3.15 -1.85 4.30
C LEU A 69 4.04 -1.87 5.54
N GLY A 70 3.72 -2.73 6.51
CA GLY A 70 4.48 -2.83 7.75
C GLY A 70 5.75 -3.64 7.65
N ARG A 71 5.95 -4.39 6.55
CA ARG A 71 7.17 -5.17 6.39
C ARG A 71 8.37 -4.26 6.12
N PRO A 72 9.56 -4.70 6.54
CA PRO A 72 10.77 -3.96 6.17
C PRO A 72 10.85 -3.87 4.67
N GLY A 73 10.98 -2.70 4.22
CA GLY A 73 10.80 -2.42 2.81
C GLY A 73 11.83 -2.96 1.90
N ASN A 74 12.79 -3.43 2.34
CA ASN A 74 13.72 -3.79 1.53
C ASN A 74 13.86 -5.12 1.30
N THR A 75 13.48 -5.60 1.34
CA THR A 75 13.74 -6.67 1.09
C THR A 75 14.06 -7.39 0.22
N PRO A 76 14.56 -7.45 -0.43
CA PRO A 76 14.81 -8.21 -1.30
C PRO A 76 15.75 -9.00 -1.25
N HIS A 77 16.00 -8.78 -1.18
CA HIS A 77 16.60 -9.23 -1.26
C HIS A 77 16.96 -9.71 -0.97
N THR A 78 16.98 -9.69 -0.84
CA THR A 78 17.47 -10.03 -0.80
C THR A 78 17.59 -10.51 -0.95
#